data_96235ada879cd28e722aa2ca4ed6ec97
#
_entry.id   96235ada879cd28e722aa2ca4ed6ec97
#
_cell.length_a   1.000
_cell.length_b   1.000
_cell.length_c   1.000
_cell.angle_alpha   90.00
_cell.angle_beta   90.00
_cell.angle_gamma   90.00
#
_symmetry.space_group_name_H-M   'P 1'
#
loop_
_entity.id
_entity.type
_entity.pdbx_description
1 polymer ?
#
loop_
_entity_poly.entity_id
_entity_poly.type
_entity_poly.pdbx_seq_one_letter_code
_entity_poly.pdbx_strand_id
1 'polypeptide(L)'
;KVRRNMRIAQEALLTEKPDTLILIDYPSFNLRIAKFCHKHLPETRIIYYIPPKIWAWKEWRVHQIAKYAHNILGIFPFEPAFYAKHGYPCQYVGNPTADCIREFRSSSITHRPLPTPTIAILPGSRRSEISHCLPTMLAAARQVAGDKYRIVVTAAPGIEDSFYQPYLQGETLVRDTYTLLTE
;
A
#
# COMPACT_ATOMS: atom_id res chain seq x y z
N LYS A 1 -19.62 4.82 8.45
CA LYS A 1 -18.94 5.21 7.20
C LYS A 1 -18.85 4.04 6.23
N VAL A 2 -18.28 2.88 6.59
CA VAL A 2 -18.12 1.71 5.69
C VAL A 2 -19.44 1.17 5.14
N ARG A 3 -20.48 1.04 6.00
CA ARG A 3 -21.82 0.56 5.56
C ARG A 3 -22.46 1.48 4.52
N ARG A 4 -22.32 2.80 4.68
CA ARG A 4 -22.81 3.77 3.71
C ARG A 4 -22.11 3.62 2.35
N ASN A 5 -20.78 3.53 2.36
CA ASN A 5 -20.00 3.35 1.14
C ASN A 5 -20.32 2.02 0.44
N MET A 6 -20.58 0.96 1.22
CA MET A 6 -21.02 -0.33 0.68
C MET A 6 -22.33 -0.20 -0.10
N ARG A 7 -23.34 0.48 0.48
CA ARG A 7 -24.62 0.70 -0.18
C ARG A 7 -24.46 1.52 -1.46
N ILE A 8 -23.70 2.62 -1.41
CA ILE A 8 -23.43 3.46 -2.59
C ILE A 8 -22.79 2.63 -3.72
N ALA A 9 -21.79 1.80 -3.40
CA ALA A 9 -21.14 0.97 -4.40
C ALA A 9 -22.08 -0.10 -4.99
N GLN A 10 -22.96 -0.69 -4.16
CA GLN A 10 -23.96 -1.65 -4.63
C GLN A 10 -25.01 -1.00 -5.52
N GLU A 11 -25.51 0.18 -5.14
CA GLU A 11 -26.46 0.96 -5.93
C GLU A 11 -25.84 1.35 -7.28
N ALA A 12 -24.61 1.85 -7.29
CA ALA A 12 -23.88 2.18 -8.51
C ALA A 12 -23.73 0.97 -9.45
N LEU A 13 -23.36 -0.20 -8.91
CA LEU A 13 -23.24 -1.42 -9.72
C LEU A 13 -24.56 -1.83 -10.37
N LEU A 14 -25.67 -1.71 -9.65
CA LEU A 14 -26.99 -2.05 -10.19
C LEU A 14 -27.47 -1.05 -11.26
N THR A 15 -27.06 0.20 -11.15
CA THR A 15 -27.41 1.27 -12.10
C THR A 15 -26.57 1.18 -13.36
N GLU A 16 -25.25 1.11 -13.20
CA GLU A 16 -24.29 1.16 -14.32
C GLU A 16 -24.17 -0.19 -15.05
N LYS A 17 -24.41 -1.31 -14.37
CA LYS A 17 -24.29 -2.70 -14.90
C LYS A 17 -23.03 -2.91 -15.73
N PRO A 18 -21.84 -2.72 -15.15
CA PRO A 18 -20.60 -2.75 -15.92
C PRO A 18 -20.30 -4.15 -16.46
N ASP A 19 -19.72 -4.24 -17.66
CA ASP A 19 -19.21 -5.50 -18.22
C ASP A 19 -18.04 -6.05 -17.41
N THR A 20 -17.23 -5.17 -16.82
CA THR A 20 -16.05 -5.54 -16.02
C THR A 20 -15.99 -4.72 -14.74
N LEU A 21 -15.81 -5.42 -13.62
CA LEU A 21 -15.55 -4.85 -12.30
C LEU A 21 -14.11 -5.14 -11.88
N ILE A 22 -13.30 -4.10 -11.70
CA ILE A 22 -11.93 -4.22 -11.19
C ILE A 22 -11.92 -3.88 -9.69
N LEU A 23 -11.55 -4.85 -8.88
CA LEU A 23 -11.39 -4.71 -7.43
C LEU A 23 -9.90 -4.52 -7.11
N ILE A 24 -9.56 -3.46 -6.38
CA ILE A 24 -8.17 -3.15 -6.04
C ILE A 24 -7.98 -3.23 -4.53
N ASP A 25 -7.10 -4.12 -4.06
CA ASP A 25 -6.76 -4.28 -2.64
C ASP A 25 -8.00 -4.35 -1.72
N TYR A 26 -7.96 -3.77 -0.55
CA TYR A 26 -9.02 -3.54 0.45
C TYR A 26 -10.00 -4.73 0.64
N PRO A 27 -9.52 -5.88 1.10
CA PRO A 27 -10.26 -7.16 1.06
C PRO A 27 -11.58 -7.16 1.82
N SER A 28 -11.68 -6.46 2.94
CA SER A 28 -12.89 -6.45 3.77
C SER A 28 -14.09 -5.81 3.08
N PHE A 29 -13.84 -4.89 2.16
CA PHE A 29 -14.85 -4.25 1.34
C PHE A 29 -15.03 -4.99 0.02
N ASN A 30 -13.96 -5.22 -0.70
CA ASN A 30 -13.97 -5.74 -2.06
C ASN A 30 -14.51 -7.17 -2.16
N LEU A 31 -14.24 -8.05 -1.19
CA LEU A 31 -14.83 -9.40 -1.19
C LEU A 31 -16.35 -9.40 -0.98
N ARG A 32 -16.88 -8.39 -0.27
CA ARG A 32 -18.35 -8.23 -0.15
C ARG A 32 -18.96 -7.69 -1.43
N ILE A 33 -18.28 -6.75 -2.09
CA ILE A 33 -18.70 -6.24 -3.41
C ILE A 33 -18.63 -7.36 -4.46
N ALA A 34 -17.54 -8.15 -4.47
CA ALA A 34 -17.41 -9.30 -5.36
C ALA A 34 -18.58 -10.29 -5.19
N LYS A 35 -18.90 -10.66 -3.94
CA LYS A 35 -20.03 -11.53 -3.63
C LYS A 35 -21.36 -10.94 -4.09
N PHE A 36 -21.56 -9.63 -3.90
CA PHE A 36 -22.77 -8.93 -4.32
C PHE A 36 -22.90 -8.93 -5.85
N CYS A 37 -21.84 -8.54 -6.55
CA CYS A 37 -21.77 -8.50 -8.00
C CYS A 37 -22.01 -9.89 -8.60
N HIS A 38 -21.34 -10.91 -8.13
CA HIS A 38 -21.51 -12.29 -8.58
C HIS A 38 -22.97 -12.79 -8.43
N LYS A 39 -23.69 -12.31 -7.40
CA LYS A 39 -25.09 -12.69 -7.16
C LYS A 39 -26.08 -11.93 -8.04
N HIS A 40 -25.87 -10.63 -8.24
CA HIS A 40 -26.87 -9.73 -8.85
C HIS A 40 -26.53 -9.34 -10.29
N LEU A 41 -25.31 -9.51 -10.71
CA LEU A 41 -24.78 -9.18 -12.04
C LEU A 41 -23.88 -10.33 -12.53
N PRO A 42 -24.44 -11.51 -12.81
CA PRO A 42 -23.66 -12.71 -13.13
C PRO A 42 -22.82 -12.59 -14.41
N GLU A 43 -23.23 -11.72 -15.33
CA GLU A 43 -22.50 -11.45 -16.58
C GLU A 43 -21.29 -10.52 -16.39
N THR A 44 -21.20 -9.81 -15.27
CA THR A 44 -20.09 -8.90 -15.00
C THR A 44 -18.82 -9.69 -14.71
N ARG A 45 -17.78 -9.46 -15.50
CA ARG A 45 -16.45 -10.03 -15.27
C ARG A 45 -15.76 -9.36 -14.09
N ILE A 46 -15.36 -10.12 -13.09
CA ILE A 46 -14.68 -9.60 -11.90
C ILE A 46 -13.18 -9.87 -11.99
N ILE A 47 -12.38 -8.81 -11.94
CA ILE A 47 -10.91 -8.86 -11.90
C ILE A 47 -10.46 -8.40 -10.51
N TYR A 48 -9.65 -9.20 -9.82
CA TYR A 48 -9.06 -8.79 -8.55
C TYR A 48 -7.59 -8.41 -8.76
N TYR A 49 -7.29 -7.13 -8.72
CA TYR A 49 -5.94 -6.58 -8.78
C TYR A 49 -5.43 -6.27 -7.38
N ILE A 50 -4.18 -6.56 -7.11
CA ILE A 50 -3.56 -6.48 -5.78
C ILE A 50 -4.37 -7.30 -4.77
N PRO A 51 -4.42 -8.63 -4.90
CA PRO A 51 -5.18 -9.47 -3.98
C PRO A 51 -4.63 -9.36 -2.55
N PRO A 52 -5.46 -9.62 -1.54
CA PRO A 52 -5.01 -9.56 -0.14
C PRO A 52 -3.83 -10.50 0.09
N LYS A 53 -2.93 -10.11 1.01
CA LYS A 53 -1.75 -10.90 1.41
C LYS A 53 -2.14 -12.14 2.21
N ILE A 54 -2.98 -13.01 1.62
CA ILE A 54 -3.51 -14.22 2.26
C ILE A 54 -2.43 -15.27 2.54
N TRP A 55 -1.34 -15.22 1.82
CA TRP A 55 -0.16 -16.05 2.04
C TRP A 55 0.56 -15.77 3.38
N ALA A 56 0.38 -14.57 3.95
CA ALA A 56 0.92 -14.22 5.27
C ALA A 56 0.00 -14.63 6.41
N TRP A 57 -1.33 -14.64 6.17
CA TRP A 57 -2.34 -15.00 7.17
C TRP A 57 -3.71 -15.17 6.49
N LYS A 58 -4.61 -15.96 7.05
CA LYS A 58 -5.95 -16.25 6.50
C LYS A 58 -5.92 -16.86 5.08
N GLU A 59 -5.03 -17.83 4.88
CA GLU A 59 -4.85 -18.57 3.63
C GLU A 59 -6.17 -19.15 3.08
N TRP A 60 -7.09 -19.56 3.95
CA TRP A 60 -8.43 -20.04 3.58
C TRP A 60 -9.24 -19.07 2.69
N ARG A 61 -8.89 -17.78 2.68
CA ARG A 61 -9.54 -16.78 1.81
C ARG A 61 -9.24 -16.98 0.32
N VAL A 62 -8.26 -17.80 -0.02
CA VAL A 62 -7.95 -18.13 -1.43
C VAL A 62 -9.18 -18.65 -2.14
N HIS A 63 -9.95 -19.55 -1.50
CA HIS A 63 -11.17 -20.09 -2.06
C HIS A 63 -12.27 -19.02 -2.23
N GLN A 64 -12.32 -18.07 -1.32
CA GLN A 64 -13.30 -16.98 -1.40
C GLN A 64 -12.98 -16.01 -2.54
N ILE A 65 -11.70 -15.69 -2.74
CA ILE A 65 -11.25 -14.84 -3.86
C ILE A 65 -11.53 -15.55 -5.18
N ALA A 66 -11.08 -16.78 -5.32
CA ALA A 66 -11.22 -17.56 -6.54
C ALA A 66 -12.68 -17.89 -6.89
N LYS A 67 -13.57 -17.97 -5.89
CA LYS A 67 -15.01 -18.18 -6.11
C LYS A 67 -15.66 -17.02 -6.87
N TYR A 68 -15.21 -15.78 -6.64
CA TYR A 68 -15.87 -14.60 -7.17
C TYR A 68 -15.06 -13.89 -8.26
N ALA A 69 -13.73 -13.99 -8.23
CA ALA A 69 -12.87 -13.34 -9.22
C ALA A 69 -12.62 -14.26 -10.42
N HIS A 70 -12.90 -13.75 -11.62
CA HIS A 70 -12.57 -14.45 -12.88
C HIS A 70 -11.06 -14.38 -13.19
N ASN A 71 -10.42 -13.29 -12.80
CA ASN A 71 -8.97 -13.11 -12.93
C ASN A 71 -8.40 -12.56 -11.63
N ILE A 72 -7.22 -13.09 -11.24
CA ILE A 72 -6.45 -12.65 -10.09
C ILE A 72 -5.11 -12.12 -10.63
N LEU A 73 -4.85 -10.82 -10.39
CA LEU A 73 -3.65 -10.13 -10.85
C LEU A 73 -2.78 -9.80 -9.64
N GLY A 74 -1.76 -10.62 -9.42
CA GLY A 74 -0.82 -10.49 -8.30
C GLY A 74 0.32 -9.52 -8.60
N ILE A 75 0.85 -8.89 -7.55
CA ILE A 75 1.95 -7.93 -7.62
C ILE A 75 3.27 -8.46 -7.07
N PHE A 76 3.26 -9.67 -6.52
CA PHE A 76 4.47 -10.35 -6.06
C PHE A 76 4.77 -11.56 -6.94
N PRO A 77 6.05 -11.81 -7.31
CA PRO A 77 6.41 -12.87 -8.24
C PRO A 77 6.12 -14.29 -7.71
N PHE A 78 5.96 -14.47 -6.41
CA PHE A 78 5.63 -15.76 -5.80
C PHE A 78 4.12 -16.04 -5.71
N GLU A 79 3.25 -15.05 -5.91
CA GLU A 79 1.79 -15.22 -5.81
C GLU A 79 1.22 -16.24 -6.80
N PRO A 80 1.65 -16.30 -8.07
CA PRO A 80 1.20 -17.35 -8.97
C PRO A 80 1.43 -18.76 -8.43
N ALA A 81 2.62 -19.04 -7.88
CA ALA A 81 2.94 -20.33 -7.29
C ALA A 81 2.09 -20.62 -6.04
N PHE A 82 1.82 -19.60 -5.22
CA PHE A 82 0.93 -19.72 -4.06
C PHE A 82 -0.51 -20.08 -4.48
N TYR A 83 -1.10 -19.35 -5.43
CA TYR A 83 -2.46 -19.63 -5.91
C TYR A 83 -2.55 -20.99 -6.62
N ALA A 84 -1.52 -21.38 -7.37
CA ALA A 84 -1.45 -22.68 -8.05
C ALA A 84 -1.50 -23.87 -7.08
N LYS A 85 -0.91 -23.78 -5.89
CA LYS A 85 -1.01 -24.79 -4.82
C LYS A 85 -2.45 -25.06 -4.40
N HIS A 86 -3.33 -24.08 -4.56
CA HIS A 86 -4.76 -24.19 -4.24
C HIS A 86 -5.63 -24.47 -5.47
N GLY A 87 -5.00 -24.73 -6.64
CA GLY A 87 -5.71 -25.03 -7.88
C GLY A 87 -6.31 -23.81 -8.59
N TYR A 88 -5.84 -22.58 -8.29
CA TYR A 88 -6.34 -21.36 -8.89
C TYR A 88 -5.28 -20.64 -9.72
N PRO A 89 -5.64 -20.08 -10.90
CA PRO A 89 -4.74 -19.26 -11.68
C PRO A 89 -4.58 -17.88 -11.08
N CYS A 90 -3.34 -17.38 -11.05
CA CYS A 90 -3.00 -16.01 -10.72
C CYS A 90 -1.93 -15.53 -11.70
N GLN A 91 -2.11 -14.34 -12.26
CA GLN A 91 -1.14 -13.74 -13.15
C GLN A 91 -0.30 -12.71 -12.38
N TYR A 92 1.01 -12.81 -12.46
CA TYR A 92 1.91 -11.76 -11.99
C TYR A 92 1.96 -10.63 -13.02
N VAL A 93 1.64 -9.40 -12.60
CA VAL A 93 1.55 -8.23 -13.50
C VAL A 93 2.56 -7.14 -13.15
N GLY A 94 3.46 -7.41 -12.23
CA GLY A 94 4.41 -6.42 -11.72
C GLY A 94 3.89 -5.68 -10.49
N ASN A 95 4.78 -4.92 -9.86
CA ASN A 95 4.47 -4.16 -8.65
C ASN A 95 4.46 -2.65 -8.96
N PRO A 96 3.32 -1.95 -8.78
CA PRO A 96 3.22 -0.51 -9.07
C PRO A 96 4.28 0.34 -8.36
N THR A 97 4.66 -0.04 -7.13
CA THR A 97 5.72 0.66 -6.40
C THR A 97 7.07 0.55 -7.11
N ALA A 98 7.37 -0.62 -7.71
CA ALA A 98 8.62 -0.78 -8.47
C ALA A 98 8.62 0.07 -9.74
N ASP A 99 7.46 0.23 -10.37
CA ASP A 99 7.32 1.10 -11.55
C ASP A 99 7.51 2.58 -11.18
N CYS A 100 6.87 3.05 -10.10
CA CYS A 100 7.07 4.40 -9.58
C CYS A 100 8.54 4.69 -9.24
N ILE A 101 9.25 3.73 -8.62
CA ILE A 101 10.69 3.89 -8.31
C ILE A 101 11.51 3.94 -9.60
N ARG A 102 11.18 3.13 -10.59
CA ARG A 102 11.88 3.12 -11.89
C ARG A 102 11.68 4.45 -12.62
N GLU A 103 10.45 4.95 -12.68
CA GLU A 103 10.12 6.23 -13.28
C GLU A 103 10.85 7.38 -12.58
N PHE A 104 10.86 7.39 -11.25
CA PHE A 104 11.58 8.39 -10.46
C PHE A 104 13.08 8.37 -10.77
N ARG A 105 13.71 7.19 -10.81
CA ARG A 105 15.14 7.04 -11.14
C ARG A 105 15.47 7.42 -12.58
N SER A 106 14.51 7.30 -13.50
CA SER A 106 14.68 7.69 -14.91
C SER A 106 14.52 9.19 -15.12
N SER A 107 13.79 9.87 -14.23
CA SER A 107 13.73 11.33 -14.22
C SER A 107 15.11 11.85 -13.80
N SER A 108 15.66 12.81 -14.58
CA SER A 108 17.02 13.33 -14.47
C SER A 108 17.30 14.11 -13.18
N ILE A 109 16.97 13.53 -12.05
CA ILE A 109 17.34 14.06 -10.74
C ILE A 109 18.80 13.68 -10.53
N THR A 110 19.67 14.65 -10.56
CA THR A 110 21.07 14.49 -10.18
C THR A 110 21.11 14.08 -8.70
N HIS A 111 21.37 12.79 -8.48
CA HIS A 111 21.65 12.28 -7.14
C HIS A 111 22.87 13.00 -6.60
N ARG A 112 22.67 13.91 -5.68
CA ARG A 112 23.76 14.59 -4.97
C ARG A 112 23.94 13.86 -3.65
N PRO A 113 25.05 13.13 -3.47
CA PRO A 113 25.33 12.48 -2.18
C PRO A 113 25.28 13.50 -1.06
N LEU A 114 24.56 13.21 0.00
CA LEU A 114 24.55 14.04 1.19
C LEU A 114 25.95 14.03 1.81
N PRO A 115 26.47 15.20 2.23
CA PRO A 115 27.80 15.31 2.82
C PRO A 115 27.93 14.54 4.14
N THR A 116 26.81 14.24 4.79
CA THR A 116 26.76 13.53 6.07
C THR A 116 25.87 12.30 5.94
N PRO A 117 26.30 11.12 6.38
CA PRO A 117 25.47 9.93 6.39
C PRO A 117 24.15 10.19 7.12
N THR A 118 23.06 9.70 6.57
CA THR A 118 21.71 10.03 7.02
C THR A 118 20.96 8.79 7.50
N ILE A 119 20.30 8.89 8.65
CA ILE A 119 19.29 7.93 9.10
C ILE A 119 17.92 8.46 8.69
N ALA A 120 17.29 7.83 7.71
CA ALA A 120 15.94 8.16 7.27
C ALA A 120 14.89 7.44 8.12
N ILE A 121 13.98 8.20 8.71
CA ILE A 121 12.86 7.67 9.51
C ILE A 121 11.56 7.84 8.74
N LEU A 122 10.91 6.72 8.43
CA LEU A 122 9.61 6.65 7.74
C LEU A 122 8.55 6.16 8.74
N PRO A 123 7.89 7.05 9.51
CA PRO A 123 7.08 6.63 10.65
C PRO A 123 5.68 6.13 10.29
N GLY A 124 5.32 6.17 9.02
CA GLY A 124 4.01 5.77 8.53
C GLY A 124 3.23 6.88 7.86
N SER A 125 2.03 6.57 7.41
CA SER A 125 1.17 7.46 6.61
C SER A 125 -0.08 7.95 7.35
N ARG A 126 -0.34 7.46 8.55
CA ARG A 126 -1.52 7.80 9.35
C ARG A 126 -1.11 8.36 10.70
N ARG A 127 -1.89 9.32 11.23
CA ARG A 127 -1.63 9.92 12.55
C ARG A 127 -1.42 8.86 13.64
N SER A 128 -2.25 7.81 13.68
CA SER A 128 -2.13 6.74 14.68
C SER A 128 -0.83 5.92 14.54
N GLU A 129 -0.38 5.66 13.31
CA GLU A 129 0.88 4.98 13.04
C GLU A 129 2.05 5.86 13.49
N ILE A 130 2.06 7.12 13.08
CA ILE A 130 3.11 8.09 13.41
C ILE A 130 3.21 8.29 14.93
N SER A 131 2.08 8.53 15.60
CA SER A 131 2.07 8.71 17.07
C SER A 131 2.62 7.51 17.83
N HIS A 132 2.41 6.31 17.31
CA HIS A 132 2.88 5.08 17.94
C HIS A 132 4.33 4.76 17.62
N CYS A 133 4.74 4.92 16.36
CA CYS A 133 6.05 4.47 15.88
C CYS A 133 7.14 5.54 16.04
N LEU A 134 6.83 6.80 15.71
CA LEU A 134 7.84 7.86 15.64
C LEU A 134 8.64 8.07 16.92
N PRO A 135 8.04 8.09 18.15
CA PRO A 135 8.81 8.25 19.38
C PRO A 135 9.88 7.18 19.57
N THR A 136 9.53 5.92 19.34
CA THR A 136 10.45 4.79 19.49
C THR A 136 11.53 4.81 18.41
N MET A 137 11.18 5.11 17.17
CA MET A 137 12.13 5.21 16.06
C MET A 137 13.14 6.32 16.29
N LEU A 138 12.70 7.50 16.75
CA LEU A 138 13.58 8.62 17.09
C LEU A 138 14.49 8.27 18.27
N ALA A 139 13.97 7.66 19.33
CA ALA A 139 14.79 7.25 20.48
C ALA A 139 15.92 6.30 20.05
N ALA A 140 15.60 5.29 19.22
CA ALA A 140 16.60 4.36 18.70
C ALA A 140 17.63 5.05 17.77
N ALA A 141 17.15 5.91 16.87
CA ALA A 141 18.04 6.63 15.95
C ALA A 141 19.01 7.56 16.69
N ARG A 142 18.53 8.29 17.71
CA ARG A 142 19.38 9.16 18.54
C ARG A 142 20.48 8.40 19.28
N GLN A 143 20.20 7.17 19.75
CA GLN A 143 21.21 6.32 20.41
C GLN A 143 22.38 5.95 19.49
N VAL A 144 22.11 5.75 18.20
CA VAL A 144 23.13 5.30 17.24
C VAL A 144 23.73 6.43 16.41
N ALA A 145 23.03 7.56 16.26
CA ALA A 145 23.46 8.64 15.40
C ALA A 145 24.73 9.33 15.89
N GLY A 146 24.79 9.68 17.19
CA GLY A 146 25.87 10.53 17.71
C GLY A 146 26.07 11.76 16.83
N ASP A 147 27.32 12.17 16.67
CA ASP A 147 27.69 13.27 15.76
C ASP A 147 27.94 12.81 14.31
N LYS A 148 27.78 11.50 14.03
CA LYS A 148 28.14 10.90 12.74
C LYS A 148 27.04 10.91 11.72
N TYR A 149 25.80 10.90 12.19
CA TYR A 149 24.63 10.75 11.31
C TYR A 149 23.64 11.89 11.52
N ARG A 150 23.10 12.40 10.42
CA ARG A 150 21.94 13.27 10.43
C ARG A 150 20.66 12.41 10.49
N ILE A 151 19.72 12.77 11.36
CA ILE A 151 18.41 12.11 11.42
C ILE A 151 17.42 12.95 10.60
N VAL A 152 16.75 12.30 9.66
CA VAL A 152 15.72 12.94 8.81
C VAL A 152 14.43 12.14 8.89
N VAL A 153 13.35 12.84 9.21
CA VAL A 153 11.99 12.25 9.30
C VAL A 153 11.20 12.61 8.07
N THR A 154 10.51 11.62 7.47
CA THR A 154 9.61 11.89 6.34
C THR A 154 8.22 12.23 6.84
N ALA A 155 7.62 13.30 6.32
CA ALA A 155 6.24 13.68 6.57
C ALA A 155 5.30 13.06 5.53
N ALA A 156 4.23 12.45 5.99
CA ALA A 156 3.18 11.94 5.12
C ALA A 156 2.44 13.09 4.42
N PRO A 157 2.07 12.97 3.11
CA PRO A 157 1.47 14.07 2.34
C PRO A 157 0.20 14.68 2.96
N GLY A 158 -0.59 13.88 3.67
CA GLY A 158 -1.85 14.31 4.28
C GLY A 158 -1.76 14.72 5.75
N ILE A 159 -0.54 14.86 6.31
CA ILE A 159 -0.34 15.21 7.73
C ILE A 159 0.45 16.51 7.80
N GLU A 160 0.00 17.45 8.63
CA GLU A 160 0.62 18.75 8.81
C GLU A 160 1.96 18.62 9.56
N ASP A 161 2.92 19.50 9.24
CA ASP A 161 4.25 19.52 9.91
C ASP A 161 4.12 19.78 11.42
N SER A 162 3.13 20.58 11.84
CA SER A 162 2.84 20.83 13.25
C SER A 162 2.54 19.55 14.05
N PHE A 163 2.07 18.50 13.38
CA PHE A 163 1.81 17.21 14.04
C PHE A 163 3.10 16.49 14.45
N TYR A 164 4.20 16.73 13.73
CA TYR A 164 5.49 16.11 14.01
C TYR A 164 6.31 16.89 15.05
N GLN A 165 6.11 18.21 15.16
CA GLN A 165 6.91 19.08 16.01
C GLN A 165 7.07 18.61 17.47
N PRO A 166 6.03 18.08 18.15
CA PRO A 166 6.20 17.61 19.53
C PRO A 166 7.18 16.45 19.70
N TYR A 167 7.52 15.73 18.63
CA TYR A 167 8.41 14.58 18.64
C TYR A 167 9.85 14.95 18.31
N LEU A 168 10.06 16.04 17.55
CA LEU A 168 11.37 16.46 17.03
C LEU A 168 12.16 17.25 18.09
N GLN A 169 13.46 17.01 18.14
CA GLN A 169 14.41 17.72 19.00
C GLN A 169 15.57 18.32 18.17
N GLY A 170 15.25 18.79 16.97
CA GLY A 170 16.22 19.33 16.02
C GLY A 170 16.40 18.48 14.75
N GLU A 171 15.78 17.32 14.67
CA GLU A 171 15.79 16.51 13.45
C GLU A 171 15.08 17.21 12.29
N THR A 172 15.58 16.96 11.09
CA THR A 172 15.00 17.56 9.87
C THR A 172 13.72 16.82 9.45
N LEU A 173 12.66 17.56 9.16
CA LEU A 173 11.43 17.04 8.57
C LEU A 173 11.43 17.30 7.07
N VAL A 174 11.18 16.28 6.23
CA VAL A 174 11.12 16.39 4.78
C VAL A 174 9.83 15.77 4.23
N ARG A 175 9.36 16.25 3.09
CA ARG A 175 8.16 15.71 2.41
C ARG A 175 8.49 14.87 1.19
N ASP A 176 9.65 15.06 0.61
CA ASP A 176 10.12 14.29 -0.54
C ASP A 176 10.89 13.05 -0.08
N THR A 177 10.12 11.97 0.13
CA THR A 177 10.68 10.67 0.55
C THR A 177 11.54 10.04 -0.55
N TYR A 178 11.17 10.20 -1.82
CA TYR A 178 11.91 9.57 -2.91
C TYR A 178 13.30 10.17 -3.06
N THR A 179 13.41 11.49 -3.04
CA THR A 179 14.71 12.17 -3.06
C THR A 179 15.56 11.74 -1.86
N LEU A 180 14.99 11.74 -0.65
CA LEU A 180 15.72 11.32 0.55
C LEU A 180 16.27 9.89 0.47
N LEU A 181 15.53 8.96 -0.14
CA LEU A 181 15.95 7.54 -0.23
C LEU A 181 16.93 7.27 -1.37
N THR A 182 17.19 8.23 -2.22
CA THR A 182 18.10 8.11 -3.36
C THR A 182 19.38 8.96 -3.21
N GLU A 183 19.45 9.78 -2.19
CA GLU A 183 20.64 10.51 -1.75
C GLU A 183 21.53 9.65 -0.85
#